data_1982d937376e9f2aa95252dd1149722b
#
_entry.id   1982d937376e9f2aa95252dd1149722b
#
_cell.length_a   1.000
_cell.length_b   1.000
_cell.length_c   1.000
_cell.angle_alpha   90.00
_cell.angle_beta   90.00
_cell.angle_gamma   90.00
#
_symmetry.space_group_name_H-M   'P 1'
#
loop_
_entity.id
_entity.type
_entity.pdbx_description
1 polymer ?
#
loop_
_entity_poly.entity_id
_entity_poly.type
_entity_poly.pdbx_seq_one_letter_code
_entity_poly.pdbx_strand_id
1 'polypeptide(L)'
;MNLKLSIFITLAIILSGTVSAKSVDETTARTVASRFYAMKFNHAPESLTPSIAYTAPTLRGENGSTPSFYVVNFGTEGFVIVAGDDRVRPILAFSDEGAFIAENMPAHIRFFLDGYTEEIQYRIDNQQYDNEIAQQQWEALLSESTPVQKDGNVVVEPLLLRNKWKQTRYYNNLCPADASGDAAYGGHAAVGCGAIVMGQVMRYWQFPTTGTGSHSYSSNYGTLSANFGATTYHYENMPDQLTSTSHPDSCVEAIATLLYHCGVAVNMNYGPSASVSNSNKIVSALSTYFRYPATIQYIERGSLSTTTWLNYLKGELDEGAPFMYGGSGNYGGHVWLCDGYRDDDYFHFNWGWGGQQNGYFALTNCSSYGFNSNHAIIIGIRGPELPTVVEENNVENVNAFPNPSNGMVYVCAEAQPVQELQVFDLSGRMLIQKSVEAKEFSIDLSNYNIGTYILRLVTSNGVETRKIIIN
;
A
#
# COMPACT_ATOMS: atom_id res chain seq x y z
N MET A 1 -70.83 36.64 17.06
CA MET A 1 -69.47 36.94 17.41
C MET A 1 -68.62 35.98 16.59
N ASN A 2 -68.20 36.43 15.38
CA ASN A 2 -67.49 35.58 14.41
C ASN A 2 -65.97 35.84 14.50
N LEU A 3 -65.24 34.85 14.96
CA LEU A 3 -63.78 34.91 15.05
C LEU A 3 -63.25 34.46 13.70
N LYS A 4 -62.64 35.39 12.93
CA LYS A 4 -61.94 35.08 11.70
C LYS A 4 -60.51 34.64 12.08
N LEU A 5 -60.23 33.36 11.85
CA LEU A 5 -58.90 32.78 11.97
C LEU A 5 -58.10 33.07 10.69
N SER A 6 -57.14 34.00 10.76
CA SER A 6 -56.20 34.27 9.67
C SER A 6 -55.03 33.28 9.74
N ILE A 7 -54.97 32.37 8.76
CA ILE A 7 -53.86 31.46 8.59
C ILE A 7 -52.75 32.24 7.82
N PHE A 8 -51.63 32.55 8.50
CA PHE A 8 -50.41 32.98 7.86
C PHE A 8 -49.67 31.77 7.32
N ILE A 9 -49.70 31.57 6.00
CA ILE A 9 -48.84 30.60 5.32
C ILE A 9 -47.47 31.31 5.12
N THR A 10 -46.50 30.95 5.93
CA THR A 10 -45.10 31.34 5.72
C THR A 10 -44.55 30.48 4.60
N LEU A 11 -44.43 31.05 3.43
CA LEU A 11 -43.79 30.43 2.25
C LEU A 11 -42.27 30.42 2.54
N ALA A 12 -41.75 29.29 3.00
CA ALA A 12 -40.31 29.08 3.06
C ALA A 12 -39.78 28.94 1.62
N ILE A 13 -39.21 30.02 1.09
CA ILE A 13 -38.44 29.97 -0.16
C ILE A 13 -37.18 29.19 0.15
N ILE A 14 -37.17 27.91 -0.21
CA ILE A 14 -35.93 27.12 -0.27
C ILE A 14 -35.18 27.72 -1.47
N LEU A 15 -34.24 28.60 -1.20
CA LEU A 15 -33.21 28.93 -2.19
C LEU A 15 -32.40 27.66 -2.45
N SER A 16 -32.78 26.88 -3.43
CA SER A 16 -31.89 25.92 -4.08
C SER A 16 -30.83 26.73 -4.80
N GLY A 17 -29.78 27.11 -4.08
CA GLY A 17 -28.56 27.62 -4.71
C GLY A 17 -28.10 26.54 -5.67
N THR A 18 -28.10 26.81 -6.96
CA THR A 18 -27.39 25.96 -7.92
C THR A 18 -25.92 25.98 -7.54
N VAL A 19 -25.43 24.89 -6.95
CA VAL A 19 -24.01 24.70 -6.73
C VAL A 19 -23.39 24.65 -8.13
N SER A 20 -22.77 25.74 -8.56
CA SER A 20 -21.99 25.76 -9.80
C SER A 20 -20.64 25.17 -9.47
N ALA A 21 -20.31 24.10 -10.15
CA ALA A 21 -18.99 23.48 -10.04
C ALA A 21 -17.87 24.50 -10.36
N LYS A 22 -16.80 24.40 -9.61
CA LYS A 22 -15.65 25.31 -9.72
C LYS A 22 -14.41 24.54 -10.10
N SER A 23 -13.71 25.09 -11.09
CA SER A 23 -12.34 24.70 -11.36
C SER A 23 -11.44 25.15 -10.20
N VAL A 24 -10.47 24.33 -9.86
CA VAL A 24 -9.50 24.57 -8.80
C VAL A 24 -8.23 25.13 -9.42
N ASP A 25 -7.81 26.29 -9.01
CA ASP A 25 -6.54 26.89 -9.42
C ASP A 25 -5.37 26.44 -8.55
N GLU A 26 -4.15 26.74 -8.99
CA GLU A 26 -2.93 26.37 -8.27
C GLU A 26 -2.89 26.90 -6.83
N THR A 27 -3.35 28.12 -6.60
CA THR A 27 -3.35 28.73 -5.26
C THR A 27 -4.29 28.00 -4.32
N THR A 28 -5.46 27.69 -4.80
CA THR A 28 -6.46 26.86 -4.09
C THR A 28 -5.91 25.46 -3.81
N ALA A 29 -5.28 24.82 -4.81
CA ALA A 29 -4.69 23.49 -4.65
C ALA A 29 -3.58 23.49 -3.56
N ARG A 30 -2.69 24.49 -3.56
CA ARG A 30 -1.66 24.63 -2.51
C ARG A 30 -2.28 24.81 -1.13
N THR A 31 -3.34 25.61 -1.02
CA THR A 31 -4.05 25.86 0.25
C THR A 31 -4.69 24.57 0.78
N VAL A 32 -5.42 23.86 -0.08
CA VAL A 32 -6.07 22.60 0.25
C VAL A 32 -5.05 21.55 0.67
N ALA A 33 -3.98 21.37 -0.13
CA ALA A 33 -2.90 20.44 0.19
C ALA A 33 -2.25 20.75 1.56
N SER A 34 -1.92 22.02 1.81
CA SER A 34 -1.26 22.42 3.06
C SER A 34 -2.14 22.17 4.29
N ARG A 35 -3.43 22.50 4.19
CA ARG A 35 -4.37 22.24 5.28
C ARG A 35 -4.57 20.77 5.53
N PHE A 36 -4.74 19.98 4.48
CA PHE A 36 -4.85 18.53 4.60
C PHE A 36 -3.59 17.94 5.24
N TYR A 37 -2.41 18.29 4.74
CA TYR A 37 -1.13 17.77 5.22
C TYR A 37 -0.88 18.13 6.69
N ALA A 38 -1.14 19.40 7.06
CA ALA A 38 -1.02 19.87 8.43
C ALA A 38 -1.93 19.08 9.39
N MET A 39 -3.18 18.87 9.01
CA MET A 39 -4.15 18.11 9.82
C MET A 39 -3.78 16.64 9.89
N LYS A 40 -3.45 16.03 8.75
CA LYS A 40 -3.21 14.61 8.64
C LYS A 40 -1.98 14.18 9.41
N PHE A 41 -0.89 14.95 9.32
CA PHE A 41 0.41 14.60 9.90
C PHE A 41 0.79 15.46 11.10
N ASN A 42 -0.17 16.20 11.65
CA ASN A 42 0.01 17.03 12.85
C ASN A 42 1.17 18.03 12.76
N HIS A 43 1.33 18.65 11.57
CA HIS A 43 2.29 19.74 11.36
C HIS A 43 1.66 21.11 11.60
N ALA A 44 2.46 22.09 12.04
CA ALA A 44 2.02 23.47 12.05
C ALA A 44 1.95 24.00 10.60
N PRO A 45 0.80 24.52 10.12
CA PRO A 45 0.65 24.94 8.73
C PRO A 45 1.72 25.94 8.26
N GLU A 46 2.16 26.83 9.14
CA GLU A 46 3.21 27.83 8.88
C GLU A 46 4.62 27.24 8.72
N SER A 47 4.84 26.00 9.15
CA SER A 47 6.12 25.30 8.94
C SER A 47 6.23 24.65 7.58
N LEU A 48 5.12 24.53 6.85
CA LEU A 48 5.07 23.83 5.57
C LEU A 48 5.47 24.74 4.41
N THR A 49 6.28 24.20 3.50
CA THR A 49 6.70 24.89 2.27
C THR A 49 6.17 24.11 1.06
N PRO A 50 4.87 24.28 0.70
CA PRO A 50 4.26 23.56 -0.39
C PRO A 50 4.83 24.01 -1.75
N SER A 51 5.23 23.07 -2.59
CA SER A 51 5.69 23.33 -3.94
C SER A 51 4.95 22.46 -4.96
N ILE A 52 4.55 23.03 -6.10
CA ILE A 52 3.98 22.22 -7.18
C ILE A 52 5.08 21.38 -7.81
N ALA A 53 4.94 20.06 -7.69
CA ALA A 53 5.84 19.10 -8.31
C ALA A 53 5.36 18.67 -9.70
N TYR A 54 4.03 18.67 -9.92
CA TYR A 54 3.45 18.29 -11.18
C TYR A 54 2.08 18.94 -11.35
N THR A 55 1.83 19.40 -12.56
CA THR A 55 0.53 19.88 -13.02
C THR A 55 0.05 18.94 -14.12
N ALA A 56 -1.08 18.29 -13.89
CA ALA A 56 -1.63 17.30 -14.81
C ALA A 56 -2.16 17.95 -16.12
N PRO A 57 -2.40 17.15 -17.17
CA PRO A 57 -3.00 17.67 -18.41
C PRO A 57 -4.30 18.41 -18.15
N THR A 58 -4.55 19.42 -18.99
CA THR A 58 -5.72 20.27 -18.86
C THR A 58 -6.98 19.58 -19.37
N LEU A 59 -8.06 19.76 -18.63
CA LEU A 59 -9.40 19.32 -18.97
C LEU A 59 -10.10 20.33 -19.86
N ARG A 60 -11.09 19.87 -20.61
CA ARG A 60 -12.03 20.74 -21.34
C ARG A 60 -13.24 20.98 -20.47
N GLY A 61 -13.51 22.23 -20.09
CA GLY A 61 -14.66 22.61 -19.29
C GLY A 61 -15.35 23.85 -19.81
N GLU A 62 -16.56 24.14 -19.34
CA GLU A 62 -17.37 25.30 -19.73
C GLU A 62 -16.67 26.65 -19.42
N ASN A 63 -15.80 26.68 -18.40
CA ASN A 63 -15.12 27.89 -17.92
C ASN A 63 -13.64 27.99 -18.32
N GLY A 64 -13.20 27.20 -19.33
CA GLY A 64 -11.83 27.23 -19.80
C GLY A 64 -11.07 25.92 -19.54
N SER A 65 -9.76 25.96 -19.79
CA SER A 65 -8.88 24.80 -19.65
C SER A 65 -8.21 24.84 -18.27
N THR A 66 -8.51 23.88 -17.39
CA THR A 66 -7.88 23.74 -16.07
C THR A 66 -7.17 22.41 -15.95
N PRO A 67 -6.07 22.32 -15.18
CA PRO A 67 -5.42 21.03 -14.91
C PRO A 67 -6.38 20.05 -14.24
N SER A 68 -6.26 18.76 -14.56
CA SER A 68 -7.10 17.74 -13.93
C SER A 68 -6.76 17.54 -12.44
N PHE A 69 -5.50 17.71 -12.09
CA PHE A 69 -5.03 17.69 -10.69
C PHE A 69 -3.67 18.38 -10.56
N TYR A 70 -3.30 18.64 -9.33
CA TYR A 70 -1.99 19.17 -8.94
C TYR A 70 -1.31 18.22 -7.95
N VAL A 71 -0.01 18.03 -8.09
CA VAL A 71 0.80 17.35 -7.08
C VAL A 71 1.59 18.40 -6.31
N VAL A 72 1.39 18.44 -5.02
CA VAL A 72 2.04 19.38 -4.09
C VAL A 72 3.00 18.61 -3.21
N ASN A 73 4.29 18.93 -3.28
CA ASN A 73 5.32 18.41 -2.39
C ASN A 73 5.49 19.27 -1.14
N PHE A 74 5.86 18.63 -0.05
CA PHE A 74 6.27 19.23 1.23
C PHE A 74 7.74 18.93 1.50
N GLY A 75 8.62 19.57 0.73
CA GLY A 75 10.05 19.25 0.74
C GLY A 75 10.31 17.82 0.29
N THR A 76 10.98 17.04 1.12
CA THR A 76 11.23 15.60 0.94
C THR A 76 10.41 14.72 1.89
N GLU A 77 9.50 15.30 2.66
CA GLU A 77 8.75 14.60 3.70
C GLU A 77 7.50 13.91 3.19
N GLY A 78 6.90 14.44 2.10
CA GLY A 78 5.70 13.84 1.53
C GLY A 78 5.10 14.65 0.40
N PHE A 79 3.94 14.19 -0.09
CA PHE A 79 3.18 14.87 -1.13
C PHE A 79 1.67 14.72 -0.95
N VAL A 80 0.92 15.61 -1.60
CA VAL A 80 -0.55 15.53 -1.72
C VAL A 80 -0.94 15.76 -3.18
N ILE A 81 -1.85 14.95 -3.71
CA ILE A 81 -2.48 15.14 -5.01
C ILE A 81 -3.87 15.74 -4.80
N VAL A 82 -4.08 16.95 -5.31
CA VAL A 82 -5.32 17.71 -5.19
C VAL A 82 -6.04 17.73 -6.53
N ALA A 83 -7.34 17.43 -6.54
CA ALA A 83 -8.16 17.50 -7.74
C ALA A 83 -8.26 18.93 -8.29
N GLY A 84 -8.32 19.04 -9.62
CA GLY A 84 -8.47 20.31 -10.34
C GLY A 84 -9.92 20.77 -10.56
N ASP A 85 -10.89 19.99 -10.06
CA ASP A 85 -12.33 20.27 -10.16
C ASP A 85 -13.06 19.78 -8.89
N ASP A 86 -13.99 20.60 -8.37
CA ASP A 86 -14.70 20.31 -7.13
C ASP A 86 -15.85 19.29 -7.25
N ARG A 87 -16.06 18.74 -8.46
CA ARG A 87 -17.01 17.62 -8.66
C ARG A 87 -16.54 16.31 -8.05
N VAL A 88 -15.25 16.18 -7.78
CA VAL A 88 -14.66 15.00 -7.13
C VAL A 88 -14.10 15.35 -5.75
N ARG A 89 -13.71 14.33 -4.99
CA ARG A 89 -13.04 14.56 -3.69
C ARG A 89 -11.79 15.43 -3.83
N PRO A 90 -11.50 16.32 -2.86
CA PRO A 90 -10.36 17.23 -2.95
C PRO A 90 -9.01 16.52 -2.99
N ILE A 91 -8.83 15.48 -2.19
CA ILE A 91 -7.57 14.74 -2.08
C ILE A 91 -7.71 13.44 -2.87
N LEU A 92 -6.84 13.26 -3.86
CA LEU A 92 -6.79 12.04 -4.68
C LEU A 92 -5.75 11.05 -4.17
N ALA A 93 -4.65 11.55 -3.63
CA ALA A 93 -3.60 10.73 -3.03
C ALA A 93 -2.74 11.56 -2.06
N PHE A 94 -2.03 10.87 -1.17
CA PHE A 94 -1.08 11.49 -0.26
C PHE A 94 -0.04 10.49 0.25
N SER A 95 1.09 11.01 0.68
CA SER A 95 2.15 10.28 1.35
C SER A 95 2.83 11.17 2.37
N ASP A 96 3.34 10.59 3.45
CA ASP A 96 4.24 11.20 4.43
C ASP A 96 5.70 10.76 4.24
N GLU A 97 5.99 10.10 3.13
CA GLU A 97 7.33 9.64 2.78
C GLU A 97 7.75 10.12 1.39
N GLY A 98 8.85 10.85 1.33
CA GLY A 98 9.51 11.22 0.09
C GLY A 98 8.76 12.24 -0.76
N ALA A 99 9.48 12.94 -1.62
CA ALA A 99 8.88 13.85 -2.58
C ALA A 99 8.33 13.08 -3.80
N PHE A 100 7.27 13.58 -4.40
CA PHE A 100 6.82 13.13 -5.72
C PHE A 100 7.79 13.62 -6.79
N ILE A 101 8.30 12.70 -7.62
CA ILE A 101 9.26 12.98 -8.69
C ILE A 101 8.53 12.85 -10.03
N ALA A 102 8.31 13.96 -10.70
CA ALA A 102 7.62 13.99 -11.99
C ALA A 102 8.51 13.56 -13.17
N GLU A 103 9.82 13.82 -13.05
CA GLU A 103 10.79 13.45 -14.09
C GLU A 103 10.92 11.94 -14.19
N ASN A 104 10.85 11.43 -15.42
CA ASN A 104 10.94 9.99 -15.68
C ASN A 104 9.94 9.14 -14.89
N MET A 105 8.73 9.69 -14.66
CA MET A 105 7.66 8.99 -13.94
C MET A 105 7.43 7.60 -14.53
N PRO A 106 7.47 6.54 -13.70
CA PRO A 106 7.21 5.18 -14.15
C PRO A 106 5.85 5.04 -14.83
N ALA A 107 5.80 4.23 -15.88
CA ALA A 107 4.62 4.13 -16.75
C ALA A 107 3.34 3.69 -15.99
N HIS A 108 3.47 2.84 -14.97
CA HIS A 108 2.33 2.37 -14.17
C HIS A 108 1.77 3.45 -13.24
N ILE A 109 2.63 4.32 -12.70
CA ILE A 109 2.17 5.47 -11.91
C ILE A 109 1.47 6.45 -12.85
N ARG A 110 2.05 6.74 -14.01
CA ARG A 110 1.41 7.56 -15.03
C ARG A 110 0.05 7.00 -15.45
N PHE A 111 -0.03 5.71 -15.74
CA PHE A 111 -1.28 5.02 -16.05
C PHE A 111 -2.35 5.25 -14.96
N PHE A 112 -1.96 5.10 -13.69
CA PHE A 112 -2.88 5.26 -12.58
C PHE A 112 -3.36 6.73 -12.46
N LEU A 113 -2.45 7.68 -12.60
CA LEU A 113 -2.78 9.11 -12.53
C LEU A 113 -3.58 9.61 -13.74
N ASP A 114 -3.34 9.05 -14.94
CA ASP A 114 -4.17 9.34 -16.12
C ASP A 114 -5.63 8.95 -15.87
N GLY A 115 -5.87 7.89 -15.11
CA GLY A 115 -7.20 7.50 -14.69
C GLY A 115 -7.93 8.58 -13.88
N TYR A 116 -7.24 9.32 -13.01
CA TYR A 116 -7.85 10.48 -12.35
C TYR A 116 -8.26 11.55 -13.35
N THR A 117 -7.42 11.81 -14.37
CA THR A 117 -7.75 12.76 -15.44
C THR A 117 -8.99 12.33 -16.21
N GLU A 118 -9.09 11.06 -16.59
CA GLU A 118 -10.23 10.52 -17.32
C GLU A 118 -11.52 10.61 -16.51
N GLU A 119 -11.42 10.30 -15.20
CA GLU A 119 -12.57 10.40 -14.30
C GLU A 119 -13.08 11.83 -14.16
N ILE A 120 -12.20 12.75 -13.84
CA ILE A 120 -12.59 14.16 -13.64
C ILE A 120 -13.21 14.70 -14.93
N GLN A 121 -12.62 14.40 -16.09
CA GLN A 121 -13.18 14.80 -17.39
C GLN A 121 -14.59 14.21 -17.59
N TYR A 122 -14.78 12.92 -17.28
CA TYR A 122 -16.10 12.28 -17.38
C TYR A 122 -17.15 12.98 -16.53
N ARG A 123 -16.79 13.37 -15.28
CA ARG A 123 -17.69 14.07 -14.39
C ARG A 123 -18.04 15.47 -14.87
N ILE A 124 -17.09 16.16 -15.47
CA ILE A 124 -17.30 17.46 -16.09
C ILE A 124 -18.28 17.32 -17.26
N ASP A 125 -18.02 16.38 -18.18
CA ASP A 125 -18.82 16.17 -19.39
C ASP A 125 -20.26 15.75 -19.09
N ASN A 126 -20.48 15.03 -18.00
CA ASN A 126 -21.80 14.54 -17.59
C ASN A 126 -22.44 15.37 -16.47
N GLN A 127 -21.80 16.48 -16.05
CA GLN A 127 -22.28 17.34 -14.94
C GLN A 127 -22.58 16.55 -13.65
N GLN A 128 -21.74 15.57 -13.35
CA GLN A 128 -21.92 14.70 -12.19
C GLN A 128 -20.97 15.11 -11.07
N TYR A 129 -21.53 15.18 -9.86
CA TYR A 129 -20.77 15.32 -8.63
C TYR A 129 -20.49 13.95 -7.99
N ASP A 130 -19.44 13.84 -7.24
CA ASP A 130 -19.16 12.65 -6.43
C ASP A 130 -20.29 12.46 -5.40
N ASN A 131 -20.09 12.70 -4.18
CA ASN A 131 -21.11 12.56 -3.13
C ASN A 131 -21.08 13.78 -2.21
N GLU A 132 -22.05 13.86 -1.30
CA GLU A 132 -22.12 14.93 -0.31
C GLU A 132 -20.86 15.01 0.58
N ILE A 133 -20.20 13.88 0.83
CA ILE A 133 -18.97 13.82 1.62
C ILE A 133 -17.84 14.58 0.91
N ALA A 134 -17.69 14.41 -0.41
CA ALA A 134 -16.70 15.13 -1.19
C ALA A 134 -16.90 16.65 -1.11
N GLN A 135 -18.15 17.12 -1.20
CA GLN A 135 -18.49 18.53 -1.06
C GLN A 135 -18.15 19.06 0.34
N GLN A 136 -18.50 18.32 1.38
CA GLN A 136 -18.14 18.66 2.78
C GLN A 136 -16.62 18.69 2.99
N GLN A 137 -15.87 17.82 2.34
CA GLN A 137 -14.40 17.83 2.39
C GLN A 137 -13.82 19.10 1.76
N TRP A 138 -14.35 19.53 0.61
CA TRP A 138 -13.96 20.80 0.00
C TRP A 138 -14.25 21.99 0.91
N GLU A 139 -15.47 22.07 1.45
CA GLU A 139 -15.88 23.13 2.37
C GLU A 139 -14.97 23.19 3.61
N ALA A 140 -14.69 22.03 4.20
CA ALA A 140 -13.82 21.93 5.38
C ALA A 140 -12.38 22.38 5.07
N LEU A 141 -11.81 21.96 3.95
CA LEU A 141 -10.45 22.30 3.56
C LEU A 141 -10.30 23.74 3.04
N LEU A 142 -11.37 24.39 2.58
CA LEU A 142 -11.38 25.78 2.16
C LEU A 142 -11.77 26.76 3.28
N SER A 143 -12.41 26.29 4.33
CA SER A 143 -12.82 27.10 5.49
C SER A 143 -11.60 27.56 6.31
N GLU A 144 -11.65 28.78 6.85
CA GLU A 144 -10.63 29.26 7.82
C GLU A 144 -10.84 28.69 9.22
N SER A 145 -12.01 28.13 9.51
CA SER A 145 -12.30 27.46 10.77
C SER A 145 -11.66 26.08 10.81
N THR A 146 -11.19 25.67 11.98
CA THR A 146 -10.62 24.31 12.18
C THR A 146 -11.62 23.25 11.70
N PRO A 147 -11.26 22.40 10.75
CA PRO A 147 -12.18 21.41 10.24
C PRO A 147 -12.57 20.44 11.34
N VAL A 148 -13.86 20.25 11.53
CA VAL A 148 -14.42 19.28 12.50
C VAL A 148 -14.53 17.90 11.85
N GLN A 149 -14.10 17.73 10.61
CA GLN A 149 -14.28 16.49 9.91
C GLN A 149 -13.33 15.42 10.43
N LYS A 150 -13.90 14.31 10.84
CA LYS A 150 -13.17 13.09 11.21
C LYS A 150 -12.40 12.59 9.98
N ASP A 151 -11.09 12.74 9.99
CA ASP A 151 -10.22 12.12 9.01
C ASP A 151 -10.38 10.60 9.10
N GLY A 152 -10.38 9.89 7.96
CA GLY A 152 -10.49 8.45 7.93
C GLY A 152 -9.39 7.78 8.73
N ASN A 153 -9.69 6.65 9.35
CA ASN A 153 -8.71 5.90 10.12
C ASN A 153 -8.03 4.85 9.24
N VAL A 154 -6.77 4.55 9.55
CA VAL A 154 -6.12 3.37 9.02
C VAL A 154 -6.83 2.14 9.58
N VAL A 155 -7.26 1.24 8.69
CA VAL A 155 -7.87 -0.05 9.06
C VAL A 155 -6.81 -1.13 9.02
N VAL A 156 -6.01 -1.15 7.95
CA VAL A 156 -4.84 -2.03 7.83
C VAL A 156 -3.64 -1.18 7.50
N GLU A 157 -2.66 -1.17 8.40
CA GLU A 157 -1.37 -0.50 8.18
C GLU A 157 -0.63 -1.15 6.99
N PRO A 158 0.19 -0.38 6.26
CA PRO A 158 0.94 -0.93 5.15
C PRO A 158 1.83 -2.11 5.56
N LEU A 159 1.49 -3.31 5.09
CA LEU A 159 2.17 -4.57 5.43
C LEU A 159 3.62 -4.62 4.91
N LEU A 160 3.90 -3.87 3.84
CA LEU A 160 5.20 -3.81 3.14
C LEU A 160 5.84 -2.42 3.21
N LEU A 161 5.47 -1.59 4.18
CA LEU A 161 5.94 -0.20 4.31
C LEU A 161 7.47 -0.07 4.20
N ARG A 162 8.21 -0.99 4.80
CA ARG A 162 9.68 -0.96 4.81
C ARG A 162 10.30 -1.53 3.54
N ASN A 163 9.56 -2.30 2.74
CA ASN A 163 10.08 -2.93 1.53
C ASN A 163 10.20 -1.91 0.39
N LYS A 164 11.43 -1.46 0.13
CA LYS A 164 11.78 -0.45 -0.88
C LYS A 164 12.58 -1.08 -2.03
N TRP A 165 12.12 -2.21 -2.55
CA TRP A 165 12.74 -2.86 -3.70
C TRP A 165 12.45 -2.10 -5.00
N LYS A 166 13.34 -2.24 -5.98
CA LYS A 166 13.26 -1.57 -7.28
C LYS A 166 13.78 -2.44 -8.42
N GLN A 167 13.57 -2.00 -9.65
CA GLN A 167 13.88 -2.79 -10.85
C GLN A 167 15.28 -2.57 -11.42
N THR A 168 16.08 -1.70 -10.79
CA THR A 168 17.38 -1.23 -11.30
C THR A 168 18.55 -1.89 -10.58
N ARG A 169 19.75 -1.35 -10.78
CA ARG A 169 21.02 -1.88 -10.29
C ARG A 169 20.94 -2.41 -8.85
N TYR A 170 21.61 -3.50 -8.65
CA TYR A 170 21.70 -4.53 -7.63
C TYR A 170 20.55 -5.54 -7.68
N TYR A 171 19.32 -5.12 -7.82
CA TYR A 171 18.17 -6.01 -7.93
C TYR A 171 18.15 -6.80 -9.25
N ASN A 172 18.69 -6.22 -10.32
CA ASN A 172 18.76 -6.80 -11.66
C ASN A 172 20.09 -7.49 -11.99
N ASN A 173 20.97 -7.73 -11.01
CA ASN A 173 22.32 -8.25 -11.26
C ASN A 173 22.36 -9.59 -11.99
N LEU A 174 21.32 -10.43 -11.90
CA LEU A 174 21.19 -11.68 -12.64
C LEU A 174 20.31 -11.59 -13.88
N CYS A 175 19.70 -10.45 -14.14
CA CYS A 175 19.02 -10.21 -15.41
C CYS A 175 20.03 -10.18 -16.57
N PRO A 176 19.58 -10.42 -17.82
CA PRO A 176 20.47 -10.42 -18.98
C PRO A 176 21.34 -9.15 -19.06
N ALA A 177 22.60 -9.31 -19.45
CA ALA A 177 23.48 -8.18 -19.68
C ALA A 177 22.98 -7.31 -20.84
N ASP A 178 22.85 -6.02 -20.63
CA ASP A 178 22.46 -5.04 -21.63
C ASP A 178 22.96 -3.65 -21.25
N ALA A 179 24.00 -3.20 -21.92
CA ALA A 179 24.60 -1.89 -21.68
C ALA A 179 23.93 -0.75 -22.46
N SER A 180 22.86 -1.02 -23.21
CA SER A 180 22.16 0.00 -24.03
C SER A 180 21.14 0.81 -23.21
N GLY A 181 20.85 0.39 -21.97
CA GLY A 181 19.96 1.08 -21.07
C GLY A 181 20.60 2.24 -20.30
N ASP A 182 19.80 2.91 -19.49
CA ASP A 182 20.27 3.97 -18.60
C ASP A 182 21.31 3.43 -17.59
N ALA A 183 22.24 4.28 -17.17
CA ALA A 183 23.27 3.95 -16.18
C ALA A 183 22.70 3.44 -14.84
N ALA A 184 21.47 3.81 -14.50
CA ALA A 184 20.75 3.32 -13.32
C ALA A 184 20.54 1.79 -13.31
N TYR A 185 20.55 1.15 -14.48
CA TYR A 185 20.43 -0.30 -14.61
C TYR A 185 21.75 -1.06 -14.53
N GLY A 186 22.89 -0.36 -14.50
CA GLY A 186 24.20 -0.96 -14.25
C GLY A 186 24.67 -1.95 -15.31
N GLY A 187 24.18 -1.85 -16.55
CA GLY A 187 24.54 -2.73 -17.67
C GLY A 187 23.76 -4.04 -17.74
N HIS A 188 22.63 -4.12 -17.06
CA HIS A 188 21.68 -5.23 -17.11
C HIS A 188 20.29 -4.78 -17.51
N ALA A 189 19.49 -5.67 -18.07
CA ALA A 189 18.09 -5.44 -18.31
C ALA A 189 17.30 -5.15 -17.00
N ALA A 190 16.20 -4.43 -17.10
CA ALA A 190 15.31 -4.18 -15.96
C ALA A 190 14.72 -5.49 -15.41
N VAL A 191 14.47 -5.55 -14.10
CA VAL A 191 13.82 -6.73 -13.47
C VAL A 191 12.43 -7.00 -14.04
N GLY A 192 11.64 -5.94 -14.26
CA GLY A 192 10.23 -6.03 -14.67
C GLY A 192 9.26 -6.03 -13.49
N CYS A 193 8.15 -5.29 -13.63
CA CYS A 193 7.19 -5.08 -12.55
C CYS A 193 6.59 -6.40 -12.01
N GLY A 194 6.27 -7.37 -12.90
CA GLY A 194 5.76 -8.68 -12.49
C GLY A 194 6.71 -9.44 -11.57
N ALA A 195 8.02 -9.42 -11.87
CA ALA A 195 9.02 -10.10 -11.05
C ALA A 195 9.24 -9.39 -9.70
N ILE A 196 9.23 -8.05 -9.68
CA ILE A 196 9.33 -7.26 -8.43
C ILE A 196 8.18 -7.59 -7.47
N VAL A 197 6.93 -7.53 -7.93
CA VAL A 197 5.77 -7.78 -7.07
C VAL A 197 5.72 -9.21 -6.57
N MET A 198 6.09 -10.19 -7.42
CA MET A 198 6.23 -11.59 -7.00
C MET A 198 7.27 -11.71 -5.89
N GLY A 199 8.47 -11.17 -6.11
CA GLY A 199 9.55 -11.23 -5.12
C GLY A 199 9.21 -10.55 -3.79
N GLN A 200 8.56 -9.39 -3.83
CA GLN A 200 8.13 -8.67 -2.62
C GLN A 200 7.10 -9.47 -1.80
N VAL A 201 6.10 -10.06 -2.45
CA VAL A 201 5.10 -10.90 -1.76
C VAL A 201 5.73 -12.18 -1.23
N MET A 202 6.61 -12.83 -2.02
CA MET A 202 7.32 -14.03 -1.58
C MET A 202 8.22 -13.74 -0.37
N ARG A 203 8.89 -12.58 -0.36
CA ARG A 203 9.68 -12.13 0.80
C ARG A 203 8.79 -11.83 2.01
N TYR A 204 7.63 -11.25 1.83
CA TYR A 204 6.67 -11.00 2.92
C TYR A 204 6.27 -12.31 3.62
N TRP A 205 5.92 -13.33 2.85
CA TRP A 205 5.55 -14.65 3.36
C TRP A 205 6.77 -15.53 3.71
N GLN A 206 7.99 -15.13 3.33
CA GLN A 206 9.21 -15.95 3.42
C GLN A 206 8.99 -17.37 2.85
N PHE A 207 8.28 -17.45 1.74
CA PHE A 207 7.83 -18.70 1.13
C PHE A 207 7.90 -18.65 -0.41
N PRO A 208 8.22 -19.81 -1.05
CA PRO A 208 8.77 -21.03 -0.48
C PRO A 208 10.27 -20.91 -0.22
N THR A 209 10.83 -21.67 0.72
CA THR A 209 12.29 -21.75 0.90
C THR A 209 12.97 -22.43 -0.28
N THR A 210 12.28 -23.36 -0.96
CA THR A 210 12.74 -24.03 -2.19
C THR A 210 11.56 -24.21 -3.12
N GLY A 211 11.72 -23.84 -4.40
CA GLY A 211 10.68 -23.98 -5.40
C GLY A 211 10.49 -25.42 -5.90
N THR A 212 9.92 -25.58 -7.09
CA THR A 212 9.63 -26.88 -7.73
C THR A 212 10.05 -26.87 -9.18
N GLY A 213 10.77 -27.92 -9.61
CA GLY A 213 11.14 -28.13 -11.00
C GLY A 213 12.08 -27.07 -11.56
N SER A 214 12.07 -26.95 -12.87
CA SER A 214 12.87 -25.99 -13.63
C SER A 214 12.08 -25.45 -14.82
N HIS A 215 12.50 -24.31 -15.35
CA HIS A 215 11.92 -23.73 -16.55
C HIS A 215 12.99 -23.08 -17.42
N SER A 216 12.77 -23.11 -18.73
CA SER A 216 13.58 -22.39 -19.71
C SER A 216 12.72 -21.87 -20.86
N TYR A 217 13.12 -20.74 -21.44
CA TYR A 217 12.45 -20.17 -22.60
C TYR A 217 13.43 -19.40 -23.46
N SER A 218 13.10 -19.22 -24.73
CA SER A 218 13.89 -18.41 -25.68
C SER A 218 13.52 -16.94 -25.55
N SER A 219 14.53 -16.09 -25.47
CA SER A 219 14.38 -14.63 -25.39
C SER A 219 15.31 -13.95 -26.42
N ASN A 220 15.23 -12.63 -26.54
CA ASN A 220 16.18 -11.83 -27.34
C ASN A 220 17.62 -11.88 -26.79
N TYR A 221 17.81 -12.35 -25.57
CA TYR A 221 19.11 -12.54 -24.91
C TYR A 221 19.56 -14.00 -24.92
N GLY A 222 18.98 -14.85 -25.79
CA GLY A 222 19.22 -16.29 -25.81
C GLY A 222 18.27 -17.07 -24.92
N THR A 223 18.64 -18.31 -24.59
CA THR A 223 17.82 -19.15 -23.70
C THR A 223 18.08 -18.75 -22.25
N LEU A 224 17.03 -18.36 -21.56
CA LEU A 224 17.03 -18.06 -20.13
C LEU A 224 16.43 -19.24 -19.37
N SER A 225 16.98 -19.56 -18.20
CA SER A 225 16.54 -20.71 -17.41
C SER A 225 16.71 -20.49 -15.91
N ALA A 226 15.88 -21.19 -15.13
CA ALA A 226 15.96 -21.27 -13.68
C ALA A 226 15.64 -22.69 -13.21
N ASN A 227 16.38 -23.16 -12.19
CA ASN A 227 16.10 -24.42 -11.52
C ASN A 227 15.56 -24.13 -10.12
N PHE A 228 14.24 -23.95 -10.02
CA PHE A 228 13.55 -23.59 -8.79
C PHE A 228 13.69 -24.68 -7.72
N GLY A 229 13.63 -25.96 -8.15
CA GLY A 229 13.71 -27.11 -7.25
C GLY A 229 15.08 -27.36 -6.63
N ALA A 230 16.13 -26.80 -7.22
CA ALA A 230 17.50 -26.90 -6.71
C ALA A 230 17.99 -25.59 -6.04
N THR A 231 17.12 -24.58 -5.90
CA THR A 231 17.49 -23.28 -5.34
C THR A 231 16.84 -23.08 -3.99
N THR A 232 17.65 -22.74 -3.00
CA THR A 232 17.16 -22.26 -1.70
C THR A 232 17.09 -20.74 -1.72
N TYR A 233 15.91 -20.18 -1.40
CA TYR A 233 15.72 -18.73 -1.28
C TYR A 233 16.01 -18.31 0.16
N HIS A 234 17.08 -17.57 0.35
CA HIS A 234 17.60 -17.13 1.64
C HIS A 234 16.93 -15.80 2.06
N TYR A 235 15.67 -15.85 2.48
CA TYR A 235 14.91 -14.65 2.87
C TYR A 235 15.56 -13.87 4.03
N GLU A 236 16.28 -14.54 4.91
CA GLU A 236 17.07 -13.96 5.98
C GLU A 236 18.18 -13.01 5.47
N ASN A 237 18.62 -13.20 4.22
CA ASN A 237 19.61 -12.34 3.54
C ASN A 237 18.97 -11.26 2.66
N MET A 238 17.64 -11.09 2.69
CA MET A 238 16.93 -10.14 1.85
C MET A 238 16.51 -8.90 2.64
N PRO A 239 17.33 -7.84 2.69
CA PRO A 239 17.00 -6.61 3.40
C PRO A 239 15.79 -5.89 2.77
N ASP A 240 15.22 -4.95 3.52
CA ASP A 240 14.11 -4.11 3.07
C ASP A 240 14.47 -3.24 1.87
N GLN A 241 15.75 -2.88 1.75
CA GLN A 241 16.29 -2.10 0.64
C GLN A 241 17.77 -2.43 0.41
N LEU A 242 18.21 -2.53 -0.84
CA LEU A 242 19.61 -2.53 -1.22
C LEU A 242 20.05 -1.10 -1.51
N THR A 243 21.01 -0.61 -0.74
CA THR A 243 21.71 0.66 -0.95
C THR A 243 23.10 0.43 -1.56
N SER A 244 23.65 1.42 -2.21
CA SER A 244 24.73 1.27 -3.19
C SER A 244 26.10 0.76 -2.70
N THR A 245 26.37 0.64 -1.40
CA THR A 245 27.76 0.39 -0.96
C THR A 245 27.94 -0.39 0.35
N SER A 246 26.87 -0.80 1.02
CA SER A 246 26.98 -1.33 2.38
C SER A 246 26.37 -2.71 2.61
N HIS A 247 25.85 -3.36 1.56
CA HIS A 247 25.29 -4.70 1.72
C HIS A 247 26.30 -5.77 1.31
N PRO A 248 26.41 -6.88 2.07
CA PRO A 248 27.14 -8.06 1.65
C PRO A 248 26.69 -8.57 0.27
N ASP A 249 27.60 -9.14 -0.50
CA ASP A 249 27.26 -9.75 -1.81
C ASP A 249 26.15 -10.80 -1.67
N SER A 250 26.10 -11.52 -0.55
CA SER A 250 25.06 -12.49 -0.25
C SER A 250 23.63 -11.90 -0.23
N CYS A 251 23.46 -10.63 0.19
CA CYS A 251 22.17 -9.95 0.16
C CYS A 251 21.76 -9.62 -1.27
N VAL A 252 22.70 -9.13 -2.06
CA VAL A 252 22.48 -8.83 -3.49
C VAL A 252 22.15 -10.10 -4.25
N GLU A 253 22.92 -11.17 -4.03
CA GLU A 253 22.71 -12.47 -4.68
C GLU A 253 21.36 -13.09 -4.33
N ALA A 254 20.98 -13.06 -3.04
CA ALA A 254 19.69 -13.60 -2.59
C ALA A 254 18.51 -12.92 -3.29
N ILE A 255 18.48 -11.58 -3.30
CA ILE A 255 17.40 -10.82 -3.93
C ILE A 255 17.44 -10.97 -5.46
N ALA A 256 18.60 -10.83 -6.09
CA ALA A 256 18.73 -10.93 -7.54
C ALA A 256 18.34 -12.33 -8.05
N THR A 257 18.70 -13.40 -7.30
CA THR A 257 18.29 -14.78 -7.61
C THR A 257 16.77 -14.91 -7.59
N LEU A 258 16.12 -14.46 -6.52
CA LEU A 258 14.67 -14.52 -6.41
C LEU A 258 13.99 -13.78 -7.56
N LEU A 259 14.42 -12.54 -7.82
CA LEU A 259 13.80 -11.70 -8.86
C LEU A 259 14.04 -12.23 -10.28
N TYR A 260 15.24 -12.74 -10.57
CA TYR A 260 15.52 -13.38 -11.85
C TYR A 260 14.66 -14.64 -12.05
N HIS A 261 14.54 -15.46 -11.01
CA HIS A 261 13.69 -16.65 -11.06
C HIS A 261 12.22 -16.29 -11.26
N CYS A 262 11.71 -15.25 -10.59
CA CYS A 262 10.36 -14.72 -10.86
C CYS A 262 10.20 -14.28 -12.32
N GLY A 263 11.21 -13.61 -12.89
CA GLY A 263 11.22 -13.22 -14.31
C GLY A 263 11.21 -14.42 -15.26
N VAL A 264 12.04 -15.43 -14.99
CA VAL A 264 12.05 -16.67 -15.80
C VAL A 264 10.69 -17.40 -15.71
N ALA A 265 10.11 -17.47 -14.53
CA ALA A 265 8.83 -18.15 -14.30
C ALA A 265 7.67 -17.57 -15.14
N VAL A 266 7.70 -16.28 -15.44
CA VAL A 266 6.67 -15.60 -16.26
C VAL A 266 7.07 -15.39 -17.72
N ASN A 267 8.20 -15.96 -18.17
CA ASN A 267 8.77 -15.72 -19.52
C ASN A 267 8.94 -14.21 -19.77
N MET A 268 9.67 -13.53 -18.89
CA MET A 268 9.89 -12.10 -18.98
C MET A 268 10.51 -11.71 -20.32
N ASN A 269 9.88 -10.80 -21.05
CA ASN A 269 10.50 -10.15 -22.18
C ASN A 269 11.37 -9.02 -21.67
N TYR A 270 12.62 -9.35 -21.39
CA TYR A 270 13.62 -8.43 -20.84
C TYR A 270 13.97 -7.32 -21.84
N GLY A 271 14.27 -6.14 -21.32
CA GLY A 271 14.76 -5.00 -22.09
C GLY A 271 15.60 -4.05 -21.23
N PRO A 272 16.37 -3.17 -21.85
CA PRO A 272 17.38 -2.36 -21.18
C PRO A 272 16.81 -1.33 -20.19
N SER A 273 15.58 -0.86 -20.41
CA SER A 273 14.95 0.15 -19.55
C SER A 273 13.57 -0.26 -19.04
N ALA A 274 13.00 -1.32 -19.63
CA ALA A 274 11.73 -1.90 -19.21
C ALA A 274 11.65 -3.37 -19.62
N SER A 275 11.15 -4.21 -18.73
CA SER A 275 10.89 -5.61 -18.97
C SER A 275 9.40 -5.91 -18.72
N VAL A 276 8.78 -6.67 -19.60
CA VAL A 276 7.34 -6.88 -19.60
C VAL A 276 6.98 -8.36 -19.63
N SER A 277 5.91 -8.72 -18.94
CA SER A 277 5.28 -10.03 -18.99
C SER A 277 3.77 -9.91 -18.91
N ASN A 278 3.05 -10.94 -19.29
CA ASN A 278 1.61 -10.99 -19.07
C ASN A 278 1.32 -11.33 -17.60
N SER A 279 0.58 -10.47 -16.91
CA SER A 279 0.25 -10.64 -15.48
C SER A 279 -0.52 -11.93 -15.18
N ASN A 280 -1.29 -12.48 -16.15
CA ASN A 280 -1.97 -13.76 -15.98
C ASN A 280 -1.00 -14.93 -15.76
N LYS A 281 0.24 -14.81 -16.25
CA LYS A 281 1.28 -15.83 -16.02
C LYS A 281 1.74 -15.89 -14.57
N ILE A 282 1.56 -14.82 -13.79
CA ILE A 282 1.95 -14.78 -12.38
C ILE A 282 1.21 -15.86 -11.60
N VAL A 283 -0.10 -16.02 -11.81
CA VAL A 283 -0.92 -17.03 -11.15
C VAL A 283 -0.36 -18.44 -11.36
N SER A 284 -0.13 -18.80 -12.63
CA SER A 284 0.42 -20.12 -12.97
C SER A 284 1.87 -20.28 -12.49
N ALA A 285 2.69 -19.23 -12.53
CA ALA A 285 4.07 -19.26 -12.08
C ALA A 285 4.17 -19.51 -10.57
N LEU A 286 3.38 -18.81 -9.76
CA LEU A 286 3.34 -19.00 -8.32
C LEU A 286 2.94 -20.42 -7.92
N SER A 287 1.92 -20.99 -8.56
CA SER A 287 1.46 -22.35 -8.25
C SER A 287 2.39 -23.43 -8.80
N THR A 288 2.94 -23.26 -10.00
CA THR A 288 3.76 -24.29 -10.66
C THR A 288 5.17 -24.37 -10.07
N TYR A 289 5.81 -23.21 -9.87
CA TYR A 289 7.23 -23.16 -9.51
C TYR A 289 7.49 -22.78 -8.07
N PHE A 290 6.56 -22.06 -7.42
CA PHE A 290 6.77 -21.48 -6.09
C PHE A 290 5.84 -22.05 -5.01
N ARG A 291 5.20 -23.20 -5.29
CA ARG A 291 4.40 -23.96 -4.32
C ARG A 291 3.22 -23.21 -3.68
N TYR A 292 2.84 -22.07 -4.22
CA TYR A 292 1.64 -21.38 -3.78
C TYR A 292 0.39 -22.17 -4.19
N PRO A 293 -0.73 -22.03 -3.46
CA PRO A 293 -1.94 -22.79 -3.74
C PRO A 293 -2.53 -22.44 -5.10
N ALA A 294 -3.18 -23.41 -5.75
CA ALA A 294 -3.88 -23.20 -7.03
C ALA A 294 -5.16 -22.33 -6.88
N THR A 295 -5.46 -21.88 -5.66
CA THR A 295 -6.60 -21.00 -5.35
C THR A 295 -6.33 -19.52 -5.63
N ILE A 296 -5.11 -19.18 -6.04
CA ILE A 296 -4.78 -17.81 -6.48
C ILE A 296 -5.67 -17.44 -7.66
N GLN A 297 -6.25 -16.26 -7.64
CA GLN A 297 -7.18 -15.78 -8.65
C GLN A 297 -6.67 -14.50 -9.31
N TYR A 298 -6.83 -14.44 -10.63
CA TYR A 298 -6.74 -13.19 -11.39
C TYR A 298 -8.16 -12.69 -11.63
N ILE A 299 -8.50 -11.51 -11.12
CA ILE A 299 -9.83 -10.93 -11.22
C ILE A 299 -9.74 -9.59 -11.94
N GLU A 300 -10.44 -9.46 -13.04
CA GLU A 300 -10.59 -8.19 -13.75
C GLU A 300 -11.72 -7.37 -13.14
N ARG A 301 -11.49 -6.08 -13.01
CA ARG A 301 -12.51 -5.13 -12.51
C ARG A 301 -13.77 -5.18 -13.39
N GLY A 302 -13.59 -5.03 -14.70
CA GLY A 302 -14.65 -5.12 -15.69
C GLY A 302 -15.95 -4.43 -15.26
N SER A 303 -17.04 -5.18 -15.29
CA SER A 303 -18.37 -4.70 -14.90
C SER A 303 -18.73 -4.92 -13.42
N LEU A 304 -17.79 -5.32 -12.58
CA LEU A 304 -18.07 -5.51 -11.14
C LEU A 304 -18.52 -4.19 -10.51
N SER A 305 -19.48 -4.28 -9.59
CA SER A 305 -19.90 -3.11 -8.82
C SER A 305 -18.73 -2.60 -7.96
N THR A 306 -18.72 -1.31 -7.65
CA THR A 306 -17.71 -0.73 -6.74
C THR A 306 -17.68 -1.44 -5.40
N THR A 307 -18.82 -1.75 -4.83
CA THR A 307 -18.92 -2.49 -3.56
C THR A 307 -18.26 -3.87 -3.66
N THR A 308 -18.56 -4.62 -4.71
CA THR A 308 -17.96 -5.95 -4.92
C THR A 308 -16.44 -5.84 -5.07
N TRP A 309 -15.98 -4.86 -5.85
CA TRP A 309 -14.55 -4.62 -6.03
C TRP A 309 -13.85 -4.29 -4.72
N LEU A 310 -14.36 -3.31 -3.97
CA LEU A 310 -13.81 -2.94 -2.67
C LEU A 310 -13.82 -4.10 -1.66
N ASN A 311 -14.83 -4.96 -1.69
CA ASN A 311 -14.88 -6.13 -0.83
C ASN A 311 -13.75 -7.13 -1.13
N TYR A 312 -13.37 -7.32 -2.40
CA TYR A 312 -12.20 -8.13 -2.74
C TYR A 312 -10.92 -7.52 -2.18
N LEU A 313 -10.72 -6.22 -2.36
CA LEU A 313 -9.51 -5.54 -1.93
C LEU A 313 -9.36 -5.54 -0.40
N LYS A 314 -10.41 -5.15 0.30
CA LYS A 314 -10.43 -5.09 1.77
C LYS A 314 -10.34 -6.48 2.39
N GLY A 315 -11.05 -7.46 1.82
CA GLY A 315 -11.02 -8.84 2.34
C GLY A 315 -9.64 -9.47 2.33
N GLU A 316 -8.80 -9.21 1.32
CA GLU A 316 -7.41 -9.67 1.32
C GLU A 316 -6.58 -9.00 2.42
N LEU A 317 -6.72 -7.68 2.56
CA LEU A 317 -5.95 -6.91 3.54
C LEU A 317 -6.38 -7.21 4.98
N ASP A 318 -7.67 -7.41 5.22
CA ASP A 318 -8.21 -7.78 6.53
C ASP A 318 -7.64 -9.13 7.03
N GLU A 319 -7.26 -10.01 6.10
CA GLU A 319 -6.58 -11.28 6.40
C GLU A 319 -5.04 -11.15 6.43
N GLY A 320 -4.52 -9.92 6.40
CA GLY A 320 -3.07 -9.66 6.43
C GLY A 320 -2.34 -10.08 5.16
N ALA A 321 -3.03 -10.16 4.02
CA ALA A 321 -2.45 -10.57 2.75
C ALA A 321 -2.28 -9.38 1.81
N PRO A 322 -1.04 -8.92 1.53
CA PRO A 322 -0.80 -7.98 0.47
C PRO A 322 -1.08 -8.66 -0.87
N PHE A 323 -1.68 -7.94 -1.79
CA PHE A 323 -2.04 -8.46 -3.09
C PHE A 323 -1.51 -7.62 -4.24
N MET A 324 -1.49 -8.22 -5.44
CA MET A 324 -1.03 -7.53 -6.64
C MET A 324 -2.21 -6.81 -7.29
N TYR A 325 -2.03 -5.51 -7.51
CA TYR A 325 -2.96 -4.66 -8.24
C TYR A 325 -2.34 -4.27 -9.57
N GLY A 326 -3.10 -4.29 -10.63
CA GLY A 326 -2.59 -3.95 -11.95
C GLY A 326 -3.65 -3.33 -12.83
N GLY A 327 -3.19 -2.89 -13.99
CA GLY A 327 -4.03 -2.35 -15.02
C GLY A 327 -3.31 -2.26 -16.35
N SER A 328 -4.05 -1.97 -17.41
CA SER A 328 -3.51 -1.79 -18.76
C SER A 328 -4.09 -0.55 -19.40
N GLY A 329 -3.27 0.16 -20.15
CA GLY A 329 -3.65 1.38 -20.84
C GLY A 329 -2.68 1.70 -21.97
N ASN A 330 -2.60 2.97 -22.37
CA ASN A 330 -1.77 3.44 -23.49
C ASN A 330 -0.26 3.16 -23.32
N TYR A 331 0.19 2.93 -22.09
CA TYR A 331 1.59 2.65 -21.74
C TYR A 331 1.87 1.18 -21.49
N GLY A 332 0.96 0.28 -21.91
CA GLY A 332 1.07 -1.16 -21.67
C GLY A 332 0.39 -1.62 -20.40
N GLY A 333 0.64 -2.87 -20.00
CA GLY A 333 0.15 -3.46 -18.76
C GLY A 333 1.18 -3.32 -17.65
N HIS A 334 0.73 -2.98 -16.44
CA HIS A 334 1.57 -2.81 -15.26
C HIS A 334 0.95 -3.47 -14.04
N VAL A 335 1.81 -3.84 -13.07
CA VAL A 335 1.40 -4.42 -11.79
C VAL A 335 2.23 -3.84 -10.66
N TRP A 336 1.57 -3.60 -9.52
CA TRP A 336 2.16 -3.10 -8.27
C TRP A 336 1.50 -3.77 -7.07
N LEU A 337 1.90 -3.46 -5.85
CA LEU A 337 1.31 -4.03 -4.65
C LEU A 337 0.33 -3.07 -3.99
N CYS A 338 -0.75 -3.65 -3.48
CA CYS A 338 -1.64 -3.03 -2.51
C CYS A 338 -1.47 -3.76 -1.18
N ASP A 339 -1.16 -3.02 -0.13
CA ASP A 339 -0.69 -3.61 1.14
C ASP A 339 -1.25 -2.94 2.39
N GLY A 340 -2.21 -2.03 2.25
CA GLY A 340 -2.90 -1.39 3.35
C GLY A 340 -4.11 -0.57 2.89
N TYR A 341 -5.00 -0.19 3.81
CA TYR A 341 -6.13 0.65 3.47
C TYR A 341 -6.71 1.41 4.66
N ARG A 342 -7.52 2.42 4.36
CA ARG A 342 -8.25 3.28 5.29
C ARG A 342 -9.76 3.12 5.13
N ASP A 343 -10.51 3.48 6.16
CA ASP A 343 -11.98 3.41 6.16
C ASP A 343 -12.66 4.40 5.18
N ASP A 344 -11.92 5.38 4.67
CA ASP A 344 -12.34 6.35 3.66
C ASP A 344 -11.94 5.98 2.21
N ASP A 345 -11.65 4.69 1.97
CA ASP A 345 -11.36 4.10 0.66
C ASP A 345 -10.05 4.59 0.00
N TYR A 346 -9.07 5.00 0.80
CA TYR A 346 -7.71 5.10 0.31
C TYR A 346 -6.97 3.79 0.55
N PHE A 347 -6.25 3.34 -0.49
CA PHE A 347 -5.44 2.12 -0.46
C PHE A 347 -3.97 2.48 -0.55
N HIS A 348 -3.14 1.85 0.27
CA HIS A 348 -1.71 2.04 0.20
C HIS A 348 -1.11 1.21 -0.92
N PHE A 349 -0.33 1.87 -1.79
CA PHE A 349 0.34 1.26 -2.93
C PHE A 349 1.85 1.30 -2.76
N ASN A 350 2.49 0.15 -2.97
CA ASN A 350 3.93 0.01 -3.14
C ASN A 350 4.21 -0.25 -4.63
N TRP A 351 4.79 0.74 -5.28
CA TRP A 351 4.99 0.73 -6.73
C TRP A 351 6.17 -0.11 -7.21
N GLY A 352 7.02 -0.62 -6.31
CA GLY A 352 8.22 -1.37 -6.67
C GLY A 352 9.35 -0.50 -7.27
N TRP A 353 9.41 0.76 -6.87
CA TRP A 353 10.39 1.76 -7.33
C TRP A 353 11.24 2.34 -6.19
N GLY A 354 11.66 1.50 -5.27
CA GLY A 354 12.53 1.93 -4.17
C GLY A 354 11.84 2.79 -3.13
N GLY A 355 10.51 2.67 -3.02
CA GLY A 355 9.69 3.47 -2.14
C GLY A 355 9.26 4.82 -2.72
N GLN A 356 9.74 5.16 -3.92
CA GLN A 356 9.34 6.41 -4.56
C GLN A 356 7.84 6.41 -4.85
N GLN A 357 7.18 7.47 -4.44
CA GLN A 357 5.75 7.72 -4.65
C GLN A 357 4.81 6.68 -4.01
N ASN A 358 5.31 5.81 -3.13
CA ASN A 358 4.45 4.98 -2.30
C ASN A 358 3.55 5.90 -1.46
N GLY A 359 2.34 5.46 -1.19
CA GLY A 359 1.38 6.25 -0.42
C GLY A 359 -0.04 5.75 -0.56
N TYR A 360 -0.97 6.53 -0.06
CA TYR A 360 -2.40 6.26 -0.10
C TYR A 360 -3.05 6.91 -1.31
N PHE A 361 -3.75 6.11 -2.11
CA PHE A 361 -4.42 6.52 -3.33
C PHE A 361 -5.91 6.23 -3.24
N ALA A 362 -6.75 7.20 -3.56
CA ALA A 362 -8.18 6.99 -3.64
C ALA A 362 -8.52 6.07 -4.81
N LEU A 363 -9.24 5.00 -4.53
CA LEU A 363 -9.94 4.24 -5.57
C LEU A 363 -11.30 4.89 -5.69
N THR A 364 -11.41 5.75 -6.66
CA THR A 364 -12.60 6.58 -6.83
C THR A 364 -13.84 5.78 -7.14
N ASN A 365 -15.00 6.32 -6.74
CA ASN A 365 -16.32 5.72 -6.93
C ASN A 365 -16.78 5.74 -8.39
N CYS A 366 -15.87 5.75 -9.35
CA CYS A 366 -16.23 5.83 -10.74
C CYS A 366 -17.00 4.64 -11.24
N SER A 367 -18.22 4.92 -11.53
CA SER A 367 -19.07 4.05 -12.30
C SER A 367 -18.65 4.08 -13.78
N SER A 368 -18.31 2.96 -14.34
CA SER A 368 -18.56 2.54 -15.72
C SER A 368 -17.73 3.09 -16.88
N TYR A 369 -16.77 4.01 -16.75
CA TYR A 369 -15.97 4.46 -17.89
C TYR A 369 -14.47 4.59 -17.58
N GLY A 370 -13.62 4.14 -18.50
CA GLY A 370 -12.16 4.36 -18.56
C GLY A 370 -11.37 3.79 -17.39
N PHE A 371 -11.26 4.53 -16.32
CA PHE A 371 -10.38 4.27 -15.18
C PHE A 371 -10.60 2.92 -14.48
N ASN A 372 -11.83 2.44 -14.39
CA ASN A 372 -12.15 1.20 -13.66
C ASN A 372 -12.26 -0.04 -14.55
N SER A 373 -12.27 0.08 -15.87
CA SER A 373 -12.50 -1.06 -16.77
C SER A 373 -11.26 -1.93 -17.00
N ASN A 374 -10.07 -1.35 -16.91
CA ASN A 374 -8.81 -2.04 -17.24
C ASN A 374 -8.00 -2.45 -16.00
N HIS A 375 -8.60 -2.39 -14.81
CA HIS A 375 -7.95 -2.80 -13.58
C HIS A 375 -8.16 -4.30 -13.33
N ALA A 376 -7.14 -4.91 -12.74
CA ALA A 376 -7.16 -6.31 -12.33
C ALA A 376 -6.40 -6.49 -11.01
N ILE A 377 -6.72 -7.55 -10.30
CA ILE A 377 -6.02 -7.95 -9.08
C ILE A 377 -5.63 -9.42 -9.15
N ILE A 378 -4.56 -9.77 -8.45
CA ILE A 378 -4.19 -11.15 -8.17
C ILE A 378 -4.24 -11.30 -6.66
N ILE A 379 -5.17 -12.13 -6.20
CA ILE A 379 -5.51 -12.36 -4.80
C ILE A 379 -5.32 -13.82 -4.40
N GLY A 380 -5.41 -14.10 -3.10
CA GLY A 380 -5.22 -15.45 -2.57
C GLY A 380 -3.75 -15.88 -2.54
N ILE A 381 -2.81 -14.93 -2.63
CA ILE A 381 -1.38 -15.21 -2.54
C ILE A 381 -1.01 -15.30 -1.06
N ARG A 382 -1.12 -16.51 -0.52
CA ARG A 382 -0.76 -16.76 0.86
C ARG A 382 0.34 -17.82 0.90
N GLY A 383 1.41 -17.53 1.63
CA GLY A 383 2.33 -18.58 2.08
C GLY A 383 1.52 -19.63 2.87
N PRO A 384 2.06 -20.81 3.14
CA PRO A 384 1.49 -21.63 4.18
C PRO A 384 1.33 -20.71 5.38
N GLU A 385 0.20 -20.79 6.05
CA GLU A 385 0.09 -20.18 7.36
C GLU A 385 1.42 -20.45 8.03
N LEU A 386 2.19 -19.38 8.30
CA LEU A 386 3.31 -19.51 9.22
C LEU A 386 2.68 -20.29 10.34
N PRO A 387 3.15 -21.52 10.64
CA PRO A 387 2.42 -22.30 11.57
C PRO A 387 2.10 -21.40 12.75
N THR A 388 0.86 -21.06 12.91
CA THR A 388 0.22 -20.82 14.18
C THR A 388 0.08 -22.19 14.84
N VAL A 389 1.14 -22.95 14.76
CA VAL A 389 1.60 -23.86 15.74
C VAL A 389 2.56 -22.97 16.57
N VAL A 390 1.93 -22.20 17.33
CA VAL A 390 1.71 -22.82 18.65
C VAL A 390 1.20 -24.21 18.36
N GLU A 391 2.12 -25.22 18.16
CA GLU A 391 1.85 -26.48 18.80
C GLU A 391 1.32 -26.05 20.17
N GLU A 392 0.02 -26.31 20.42
CA GLU A 392 -0.40 -26.68 21.73
C GLU A 392 0.36 -28.00 22.08
N ASN A 393 1.65 -27.91 22.15
CA ASN A 393 2.39 -28.55 23.18
C ASN A 393 1.74 -27.94 24.40
N ASN A 394 0.89 -28.70 25.09
CA ASN A 394 0.34 -28.40 26.39
C ASN A 394 1.46 -27.89 27.31
N VAL A 395 1.94 -26.69 27.03
CA VAL A 395 2.79 -25.90 27.90
C VAL A 395 1.81 -25.13 28.74
N GLU A 396 1.56 -25.76 29.82
CA GLU A 396 0.85 -25.41 31.02
C GLU A 396 0.64 -23.91 31.17
N ASN A 397 -0.64 -23.52 31.15
CA ASN A 397 -1.27 -22.32 31.67
C ASN A 397 -0.34 -21.21 32.18
N VAL A 398 0.20 -20.41 31.25
CA VAL A 398 0.75 -19.12 31.62
C VAL A 398 -0.35 -18.06 31.42
N ASN A 399 -0.79 -17.47 32.50
CA ASN A 399 -1.81 -16.44 32.53
C ASN A 399 -1.15 -15.04 32.58
N ALA A 400 -1.64 -14.11 31.83
CA ALA A 400 -1.23 -12.70 31.88
C ALA A 400 -2.48 -11.81 32.07
N PHE A 401 -2.53 -11.07 33.15
CA PHE A 401 -3.70 -10.31 33.56
C PHE A 401 -3.33 -9.02 34.32
N PRO A 402 -4.21 -8.00 34.38
CA PRO A 402 -5.43 -7.86 33.58
C PRO A 402 -5.10 -7.68 32.10
N ASN A 403 -6.03 -8.07 31.22
CA ASN A 403 -5.95 -7.83 29.79
C ASN A 403 -7.37 -7.54 29.27
N PRO A 404 -7.72 -6.29 28.88
CA PRO A 404 -6.86 -5.09 28.82
C PRO A 404 -6.30 -4.61 30.16
N SER A 405 -5.15 -3.90 30.11
CA SER A 405 -4.43 -3.36 31.27
C SER A 405 -4.19 -1.84 31.14
N ASN A 406 -4.07 -1.17 32.28
CA ASN A 406 -3.63 0.23 32.36
C ASN A 406 -2.09 0.37 32.51
N GLY A 407 -1.35 -0.60 31.97
CA GLY A 407 0.11 -0.62 31.94
C GLY A 407 0.75 -1.69 32.81
N MET A 408 0.18 -2.07 33.95
CA MET A 408 0.71 -3.15 34.79
C MET A 408 0.08 -4.49 34.39
N VAL A 409 0.90 -5.46 34.02
CA VAL A 409 0.50 -6.82 33.66
C VAL A 409 1.17 -7.81 34.60
N TYR A 410 0.40 -8.66 35.22
CA TYR A 410 0.89 -9.77 36.06
C TYR A 410 0.93 -11.05 35.21
N VAL A 411 2.02 -11.80 35.35
CA VAL A 411 2.21 -13.09 34.67
C VAL A 411 2.32 -14.15 35.73
N CYS A 412 1.55 -15.24 35.57
CA CYS A 412 1.56 -16.42 36.44
C CYS A 412 1.71 -17.68 35.56
N ALA A 413 2.78 -18.43 35.78
CA ALA A 413 3.10 -19.68 35.10
C ALA A 413 2.92 -20.83 36.10
N GLU A 414 1.95 -21.72 35.86
CA GLU A 414 1.59 -22.74 36.84
C GLU A 414 2.66 -23.83 37.02
N ALA A 415 3.27 -24.29 35.94
CA ALA A 415 4.14 -25.44 35.99
C ALA A 415 5.63 -25.10 36.08
N GLN A 416 6.18 -24.31 35.19
CA GLN A 416 7.61 -24.02 35.11
C GLN A 416 7.90 -22.53 35.22
N PRO A 417 9.05 -22.13 35.79
CA PRO A 417 9.46 -20.74 35.80
C PRO A 417 9.65 -20.20 34.33
N VAL A 418 9.24 -18.98 34.12
CA VAL A 418 9.60 -18.22 32.92
C VAL A 418 11.07 -17.84 33.05
N GLN A 419 11.90 -18.26 32.12
CA GLN A 419 13.34 -17.97 32.06
C GLN A 419 13.63 -16.62 31.45
N GLU A 420 12.91 -16.31 30.39
CA GLU A 420 13.06 -15.05 29.65
C GLU A 420 11.70 -14.49 29.24
N LEU A 421 11.57 -13.18 29.39
CA LEU A 421 10.46 -12.38 28.90
C LEU A 421 10.93 -11.51 27.77
N GLN A 422 10.18 -11.49 26.68
CA GLN A 422 10.32 -10.54 25.58
C GLN A 422 8.97 -9.87 25.31
N VAL A 423 8.98 -8.57 25.03
CA VAL A 423 7.79 -7.80 24.65
C VAL A 423 8.03 -7.17 23.30
N PHE A 424 7.08 -7.34 22.40
CA PHE A 424 7.12 -6.80 21.04
C PHE A 424 5.92 -5.89 20.79
N ASP A 425 6.10 -4.87 19.97
CA ASP A 425 4.99 -4.17 19.34
C ASP A 425 4.46 -4.96 18.13
N LEU A 426 3.34 -4.52 17.54
CA LEU A 426 2.75 -5.19 16.37
C LEU A 426 3.63 -5.15 15.12
N SER A 427 4.64 -4.29 15.07
CA SER A 427 5.63 -4.27 13.98
C SER A 427 6.72 -5.35 14.16
N GLY A 428 6.66 -6.13 15.23
CA GLY A 428 7.69 -7.12 15.59
C GLY A 428 8.94 -6.53 16.21
N ARG A 429 8.96 -5.22 16.54
CA ARG A 429 10.08 -4.59 17.23
C ARG A 429 10.09 -5.01 18.69
N MET A 430 11.22 -5.55 19.14
CA MET A 430 11.43 -5.90 20.54
C MET A 430 11.58 -4.63 21.39
N LEU A 431 10.71 -4.49 22.39
CA LEU A 431 10.65 -3.35 23.31
C LEU A 431 11.33 -3.66 24.65
N ILE A 432 11.15 -4.89 25.14
CA ILE A 432 11.70 -5.37 26.40
C ILE A 432 12.26 -6.77 26.18
N GLN A 433 13.43 -7.04 26.75
CA GLN A 433 13.99 -8.36 26.92
C GLN A 433 14.56 -8.45 28.34
N LYS A 434 14.13 -9.46 29.09
CA LYS A 434 14.53 -9.61 30.49
C LYS A 434 14.60 -11.09 30.90
N SER A 435 15.68 -11.50 31.53
CA SER A 435 15.73 -12.76 32.27
C SER A 435 14.89 -12.63 33.53
N VAL A 436 14.03 -13.61 33.82
CA VAL A 436 13.05 -13.55 34.90
C VAL A 436 13.30 -14.62 35.94
N GLU A 437 13.44 -15.89 35.55
CA GLU A 437 13.63 -17.06 36.41
C GLU A 437 12.58 -17.17 37.55
N ALA A 438 11.31 -16.86 37.21
CA ALA A 438 10.21 -16.84 38.18
C ALA A 438 8.91 -17.40 37.59
N LYS A 439 8.05 -17.96 38.45
CA LYS A 439 6.69 -18.38 38.10
C LYS A 439 5.69 -17.23 38.10
N GLU A 440 5.91 -16.26 38.97
CA GLU A 440 5.03 -15.07 39.09
C GLU A 440 5.88 -13.81 39.08
N PHE A 441 5.47 -12.87 38.24
CA PHE A 441 6.12 -11.57 38.14
C PHE A 441 5.18 -10.54 37.50
N SER A 442 5.59 -9.29 37.56
CA SER A 442 4.87 -8.19 36.86
C SER A 442 5.73 -7.51 35.82
N ILE A 443 5.05 -6.97 34.83
CA ILE A 443 5.63 -6.18 33.75
C ILE A 443 4.97 -4.81 33.79
N ASP A 444 5.78 -3.76 33.80
CA ASP A 444 5.30 -2.40 33.72
C ASP A 444 5.43 -1.90 32.27
N LEU A 445 4.30 -1.73 31.60
CA LEU A 445 4.15 -1.18 30.26
C LEU A 445 3.53 0.22 30.28
N SER A 446 3.42 0.87 31.45
CA SER A 446 2.79 2.19 31.61
C SER A 446 3.49 3.33 30.85
N ASN A 447 4.76 3.14 30.51
CA ASN A 447 5.54 4.09 29.71
C ASN A 447 5.44 3.87 28.20
N TYR A 448 4.64 2.89 27.76
CA TYR A 448 4.40 2.61 26.34
C TYR A 448 3.02 3.14 25.93
N ASN A 449 2.85 3.40 24.63
CA ASN A 449 1.60 3.92 24.11
C ASN A 449 0.44 2.93 24.29
N ILE A 450 -0.78 3.49 24.34
CA ILE A 450 -2.00 2.69 24.24
C ILE A 450 -1.93 1.84 22.96
N GLY A 451 -2.21 0.55 23.07
CA GLY A 451 -2.11 -0.34 21.92
C GLY A 451 -1.99 -1.82 22.27
N THR A 452 -1.73 -2.63 21.26
CA THR A 452 -1.55 -4.07 21.38
C THR A 452 -0.07 -4.42 21.40
N TYR A 453 0.30 -5.34 22.32
CA TYR A 453 1.66 -5.84 22.49
C TYR A 453 1.64 -7.36 22.51
N ILE A 454 2.75 -7.97 22.12
CA ILE A 454 2.97 -9.41 22.16
C ILE A 454 4.00 -9.70 23.24
N LEU A 455 3.58 -10.46 24.26
CA LEU A 455 4.48 -11.07 25.24
C LEU A 455 4.96 -12.42 24.70
N ARG A 456 6.25 -12.63 24.68
CA ARG A 456 6.87 -13.92 24.43
C ARG A 456 7.61 -14.36 25.68
N LEU A 457 7.22 -15.51 26.21
CA LEU A 457 7.66 -16.06 27.49
C LEU A 457 8.39 -17.38 27.22
N VAL A 458 9.67 -17.43 27.51
CA VAL A 458 10.49 -18.62 27.31
C VAL A 458 10.55 -19.41 28.63
N THR A 459 10.21 -20.69 28.59
CA THR A 459 10.32 -21.63 29.68
C THR A 459 11.23 -22.82 29.33
N SER A 460 11.54 -23.72 30.24
CA SER A 460 12.29 -24.93 29.92
C SER A 460 11.57 -25.89 28.98
N ASN A 461 10.24 -25.78 28.86
CA ASN A 461 9.39 -26.65 28.05
C ASN A 461 9.00 -26.04 26.69
N GLY A 462 9.37 -24.80 26.44
CA GLY A 462 9.06 -24.11 25.17
C GLY A 462 8.79 -22.63 25.33
N VAL A 463 8.13 -22.06 24.33
CA VAL A 463 7.83 -20.64 24.23
C VAL A 463 6.32 -20.43 24.24
N GLU A 464 5.86 -19.59 25.14
CA GLU A 464 4.47 -19.12 25.22
C GLU A 464 4.34 -17.71 24.68
N THR A 465 3.24 -17.43 24.02
CA THR A 465 2.93 -16.10 23.50
C THR A 465 1.57 -15.64 24.00
N ARG A 466 1.49 -14.38 24.45
CA ARG A 466 0.23 -13.76 24.90
C ARG A 466 0.07 -12.39 24.27
N LYS A 467 -1.12 -12.10 23.79
CA LYS A 467 -1.51 -10.76 23.34
C LYS A 467 -1.95 -9.94 24.56
N ILE A 468 -1.38 -8.76 24.74
CA ILE A 468 -1.74 -7.79 25.78
C ILE A 468 -2.25 -6.51 25.14
N ILE A 469 -3.33 -5.97 25.68
CA ILE A 469 -3.92 -4.69 25.26
C ILE A 469 -3.69 -3.69 26.40
N ILE A 470 -3.06 -2.57 26.10
CA ILE A 470 -2.87 -1.42 26.99
C ILE A 470 -3.87 -0.34 26.61
N ASN A 471 -4.65 0.11 27.62
CA ASN A 471 -5.68 1.16 27.47
C ASN A 471 -5.17 2.53 27.93
#